data_e82cc8cb02a8636463b7c72a2fc76f75
#
_entry.id   e82cc8cb02a8636463b7c72a2fc76f75
#
_cell.length_a   1.000
_cell.length_b   1.000
_cell.length_c   1.000
_cell.angle_alpha   90.00
_cell.angle_beta   90.00
_cell.angle_gamma   90.00
#
_symmetry.space_group_name_H-M   'P 1'
#
loop_
_entity.id
_entity.type
_entity.pdbx_description
1 polymer ?
#
loop_
_entity_poly.entity_id
_entity_poly.type
_entity_poly.pdbx_seq_one_letter_code
_entity_poly.pdbx_strand_id
1 'polypeptide(L)'
;MRTNRRDFLKTLGGIAAFTIVPRHVLGKGFIAPSDQLTKGIIGTGGMGRGHVNYAGTRLVAVCDVDKKHLELGKQLVKEKIAAYHDFRDLILDPNVDIVHIATPPHWHGIMSVEAAKAGKDIWCEKPMTRTIGEGNG
;
A
#
# COMPACT_ATOMS: atom_id res chain seq x y z
N MET A 1 -18.68 48.32 22.86
CA MET A 1 -17.39 48.54 22.19
C MET A 1 -17.49 48.11 20.72
N ARG A 2 -17.46 49.00 19.76
CA ARG A 2 -17.47 48.69 18.33
C ARG A 2 -16.02 48.43 17.91
N THR A 3 -15.65 47.17 17.74
CA THR A 3 -14.35 46.77 17.17
C THR A 3 -14.32 47.18 15.69
N ASN A 4 -13.38 48.04 15.32
CA ASN A 4 -13.23 48.53 13.97
C ASN A 4 -12.54 47.46 13.10
N ARG A 5 -12.98 47.25 11.84
CA ARG A 5 -12.39 46.27 10.89
C ARG A 5 -10.87 46.39 10.81
N ARG A 6 -10.31 47.59 10.99
CA ARG A 6 -8.87 47.85 10.97
C ARG A 6 -8.13 47.21 12.17
N ASP A 7 -8.76 47.19 13.35
CA ASP A 7 -8.14 46.63 14.56
C ASP A 7 -8.21 45.10 14.55
N PHE A 8 -9.27 44.54 13.95
CA PHE A 8 -9.37 43.10 13.70
C PHE A 8 -8.28 42.58 12.76
N LEU A 9 -8.00 43.29 11.66
CA LEU A 9 -6.95 42.94 10.72
C LEU A 9 -5.53 43.11 11.31
N LYS A 10 -5.29 44.06 12.21
CA LYS A 10 -4.01 44.20 12.92
C LYS A 10 -3.78 43.02 13.92
N THR A 11 -4.84 42.55 14.54
CA THR A 11 -4.75 41.42 15.47
C THR A 11 -4.53 40.09 14.73
N LEU A 12 -5.09 39.91 13.53
CA LEU A 12 -4.84 38.78 12.64
C LEU A 12 -3.44 38.78 12.02
N GLY A 13 -2.87 39.94 11.73
CA GLY A 13 -1.51 40.09 11.18
C GLY A 13 -0.39 39.71 12.15
N GLY A 14 -0.69 39.62 13.47
CA GLY A 14 0.29 39.25 14.49
C GLY A 14 0.42 37.75 14.75
N ILE A 15 -0.43 36.88 14.17
CA ILE A 15 -0.41 35.45 14.34
C ILE A 15 -0.22 34.77 12.96
N ALA A 16 0.72 35.28 12.17
CA ALA A 16 1.30 34.47 11.11
C ALA A 16 2.33 33.53 11.77
N ALA A 17 1.85 32.47 12.39
CA ALA A 17 2.72 31.35 12.75
C ALA A 17 3.26 30.79 11.43
N PHE A 18 4.49 31.16 11.07
CA PHE A 18 5.20 30.53 9.96
C PHE A 18 5.40 29.07 10.32
N THR A 19 4.49 28.22 9.88
CA THR A 19 4.70 26.77 9.96
C THR A 19 5.78 26.44 8.95
N ILE A 20 7.00 26.23 9.43
CA ILE A 20 8.08 25.69 8.60
C ILE A 20 7.73 24.23 8.33
N VAL A 21 7.12 23.97 7.18
CA VAL A 21 6.88 22.61 6.70
C VAL A 21 8.23 22.07 6.21
N PRO A 22 8.76 21.00 6.83
CA PRO A 22 10.02 20.41 6.41
C PRO A 22 9.97 20.02 4.93
N ARG A 23 11.10 20.13 4.24
CA ARG A 23 11.20 19.93 2.78
C ARG A 23 10.76 18.55 2.31
N HIS A 24 10.91 17.54 3.16
CA HIS A 24 10.47 16.16 2.89
C HIS A 24 8.94 15.99 2.91
N VAL A 25 8.21 16.89 3.59
CA VAL A 25 6.74 16.90 3.57
C VAL A 25 6.20 17.58 2.31
N LEU A 26 6.99 18.43 1.67
CA LEU A 26 6.62 19.14 0.44
C LEU A 26 6.97 18.38 -0.85
N GLY A 27 7.46 17.15 -0.75
CA GLY A 27 7.73 16.28 -1.90
C GLY A 27 8.84 16.76 -2.85
N LYS A 28 9.57 17.82 -2.53
CA LYS A 28 10.67 18.32 -3.38
C LYS A 28 11.89 17.41 -3.28
N GLY A 29 11.95 16.42 -4.16
CA GLY A 29 13.04 15.44 -4.27
C GLY A 29 12.84 14.13 -3.49
N PHE A 30 11.72 14.01 -2.73
CA PHE A 30 11.31 12.78 -2.04
C PHE A 30 9.79 12.63 -2.16
N ILE A 31 9.33 11.41 -2.41
CA ILE A 31 7.90 11.09 -2.31
C ILE A 31 7.52 11.23 -0.83
N ALA A 32 6.55 12.08 -0.51
CA ALA A 32 6.06 12.19 0.87
C ALA A 32 5.54 10.80 1.33
N PRO A 33 5.69 10.41 2.59
CA PRO A 33 5.15 9.13 3.08
C PRO A 33 3.66 8.95 2.83
N SER A 34 2.89 10.06 2.82
CA SER A 34 1.46 10.09 2.49
C SER A 34 1.17 9.82 1.01
N ASP A 35 2.14 10.03 0.13
CA ASP A 35 1.98 9.88 -1.32
C ASP A 35 2.51 8.53 -1.82
N GLN A 36 3.08 7.72 -0.91
CA GLN A 36 3.49 6.36 -1.22
C GLN A 36 2.29 5.42 -1.15
N LEU A 37 2.02 4.72 -2.24
CA LEU A 37 1.03 3.65 -2.26
C LEU A 37 1.48 2.51 -1.34
N THR A 38 0.56 1.98 -0.57
CA THR A 38 0.84 0.85 0.32
C THR A 38 0.57 -0.47 -0.40
N LYS A 39 1.46 -1.42 -0.19
CA LYS A 39 1.42 -2.71 -0.90
C LYS A 39 1.33 -3.89 0.06
N GLY A 40 0.45 -4.83 -0.28
CA GLY A 40 0.41 -6.17 0.29
C GLY A 40 0.90 -7.21 -0.72
N ILE A 41 1.70 -8.19 -0.29
CA ILE A 41 2.18 -9.28 -1.17
C ILE A 41 1.52 -10.58 -0.74
N ILE A 42 0.87 -11.26 -1.68
CA ILE A 42 0.33 -12.62 -1.53
C ILE A 42 1.29 -13.59 -2.22
N GLY A 43 1.85 -14.52 -1.45
CA GLY A 43 2.89 -15.43 -1.91
C GLY A 43 4.29 -14.88 -1.66
N THR A 44 4.88 -15.20 -0.51
CA THR A 44 6.21 -14.75 -0.08
C THR A 44 7.31 -15.79 -0.33
N GLY A 45 7.08 -16.65 -1.31
CA GLY A 45 8.08 -17.54 -1.90
C GLY A 45 9.20 -16.77 -2.64
N GLY A 46 9.96 -17.47 -3.50
CA GLY A 46 11.09 -16.86 -4.21
C GLY A 46 10.75 -15.61 -5.00
N MET A 47 9.68 -15.66 -5.81
CA MET A 47 9.24 -14.52 -6.65
C MET A 47 8.72 -13.34 -5.80
N GLY A 48 7.77 -13.58 -4.90
CA GLY A 48 7.18 -12.48 -4.10
C GLY A 48 8.19 -11.71 -3.29
N ARG A 49 9.21 -12.36 -2.76
CA ARG A 49 10.31 -11.70 -2.04
C ARG A 49 11.16 -10.79 -2.93
N GLY A 50 11.27 -11.08 -4.22
CA GLY A 50 11.96 -10.24 -5.19
C GLY A 50 11.22 -8.92 -5.50
N HIS A 51 9.95 -8.83 -5.18
CA HIS A 51 9.07 -7.70 -5.55
C HIS A 51 8.83 -6.68 -4.44
N VAL A 52 9.64 -6.67 -3.40
CA VAL A 52 9.47 -5.76 -2.25
C VAL A 52 9.75 -4.31 -2.62
N ASN A 53 10.83 -4.08 -3.36
CA ASN A 53 11.38 -2.74 -3.59
C ASN A 53 10.95 -2.17 -4.95
N TYR A 54 9.73 -1.65 -5.03
CA TYR A 54 9.29 -0.82 -6.17
C TYR A 54 9.23 0.65 -5.76
N ALA A 55 9.74 1.51 -6.62
CA ALA A 55 9.71 2.96 -6.41
C ALA A 55 8.26 3.45 -6.22
N GLY A 56 8.04 4.27 -5.21
CA GLY A 56 6.71 4.83 -4.91
C GLY A 56 5.78 3.91 -4.13
N THR A 57 6.22 2.69 -3.77
CA THR A 57 5.41 1.78 -2.94
C THR A 57 6.10 1.43 -1.62
N ARG A 58 5.30 1.15 -0.60
CA ARG A 58 5.75 0.70 0.72
C ARG A 58 5.05 -0.61 1.08
N LEU A 59 5.83 -1.64 1.43
CA LEU A 59 5.28 -2.92 1.89
C LEU A 59 4.70 -2.74 3.30
N VAL A 60 3.43 -3.09 3.49
CA VAL A 60 2.71 -2.99 4.77
C VAL A 60 2.10 -4.32 5.22
N ALA A 61 1.93 -5.26 4.30
CA ALA A 61 1.33 -6.56 4.59
C ALA A 61 1.93 -7.67 3.74
N VAL A 62 1.96 -8.89 4.29
CA VAL A 62 2.34 -10.12 3.59
C VAL A 62 1.34 -11.23 3.89
N CYS A 63 1.14 -12.13 2.94
CA CYS A 63 0.31 -13.31 3.09
C CYS A 63 0.98 -14.53 2.48
N ASP A 64 1.01 -15.63 3.20
CA ASP A 64 1.41 -16.94 2.68
C ASP A 64 0.74 -18.07 3.50
N VAL A 65 0.37 -19.14 2.83
CA VAL A 65 -0.17 -20.34 3.49
C VAL A 65 0.94 -21.15 4.18
N ASP A 66 2.18 -21.05 3.71
CA ASP A 66 3.35 -21.64 4.34
C ASP A 66 3.89 -20.74 5.45
N LYS A 67 3.92 -21.27 6.68
CA LYS A 67 4.40 -20.54 7.86
C LYS A 67 5.86 -20.07 7.72
N LYS A 68 6.72 -20.85 7.07
CA LYS A 68 8.12 -20.49 6.87
C LYS A 68 8.25 -19.34 5.88
N HIS A 69 7.50 -19.38 4.78
CA HIS A 69 7.45 -18.29 3.82
C HIS A 69 6.88 -17.02 4.45
N LEU A 70 5.82 -17.14 5.25
CA LEU A 70 5.23 -16.02 5.96
C LEU A 70 6.22 -15.35 6.92
N GLU A 71 6.97 -16.12 7.70
CA GLU A 71 8.01 -15.57 8.58
C GLU A 71 9.15 -14.91 7.80
N LEU A 72 9.58 -15.49 6.70
CA LEU A 72 10.54 -14.86 5.79
C LEU A 72 9.98 -13.57 5.18
N GLY A 73 8.69 -13.55 4.84
CA GLY A 73 8.00 -12.37 4.33
C GLY A 73 8.00 -11.22 5.32
N LYS A 74 7.79 -11.47 6.60
CA LYS A 74 7.83 -10.45 7.68
C LYS A 74 9.20 -9.81 7.85
N GLN A 75 10.27 -10.48 7.46
CA GLN A 75 11.64 -10.00 7.59
C GLN A 75 12.11 -9.17 6.38
N LEU A 76 11.26 -8.99 5.35
CA LEU A 76 11.64 -8.29 4.12
C LEU A 76 11.85 -6.78 4.34
N VAL A 77 11.24 -6.22 5.37
CA VAL A 77 11.39 -4.82 5.77
C VAL A 77 11.71 -4.75 7.26
N LYS A 78 12.32 -3.64 7.69
CA LYS A 78 12.67 -3.43 9.11
C LYS A 78 11.46 -3.08 9.97
N GLU A 79 10.46 -2.46 9.36
CA GLU A 79 9.23 -2.06 10.01
C GLU A 79 8.36 -3.30 10.31
N LYS A 80 7.57 -3.22 11.37
CA LYS A 80 6.57 -4.24 11.67
C LYS A 80 5.43 -4.13 10.66
N ILE A 81 5.21 -5.18 9.88
CA ILE A 81 4.14 -5.29 8.88
C ILE A 81 3.09 -6.31 9.32
N ALA A 82 1.88 -6.20 8.76
CA ALA A 82 0.82 -7.18 8.96
C ALA A 82 1.17 -8.51 8.27
N ALA A 83 0.71 -9.62 8.84
CA ALA A 83 0.95 -10.94 8.28
C ALA A 83 -0.33 -11.78 8.35
N TYR A 84 -0.73 -12.32 7.21
CA TYR A 84 -1.98 -13.03 7.04
C TYR A 84 -1.73 -14.45 6.52
N HIS A 85 -2.57 -15.37 6.93
CA HIS A 85 -2.59 -16.75 6.43
C HIS A 85 -3.57 -16.93 5.27
N ASP A 86 -4.69 -16.21 5.34
CA ASP A 86 -5.70 -16.16 4.28
C ASP A 86 -5.52 -14.87 3.46
N PHE A 87 -5.46 -15.02 2.15
CA PHE A 87 -5.31 -13.88 1.23
C PHE A 87 -6.48 -12.90 1.28
N ARG A 88 -7.68 -13.37 1.67
CA ARG A 88 -8.87 -12.53 1.81
C ARG A 88 -8.70 -11.50 2.91
N ASP A 89 -8.05 -11.90 4.01
CA ASP A 89 -7.78 -10.99 5.13
C ASP A 89 -6.83 -9.86 4.70
N LEU A 90 -5.81 -10.19 3.88
CA LEU A 90 -4.91 -9.18 3.32
C LEU A 90 -5.65 -8.24 2.36
N ILE A 91 -6.51 -8.77 1.49
CA ILE A 91 -7.30 -7.99 0.53
C ILE A 91 -8.25 -7.03 1.26
N LEU A 92 -8.83 -7.44 2.37
CA LEU A 92 -9.75 -6.61 3.18
C LEU A 92 -9.03 -5.61 4.10
N ASP A 93 -7.70 -5.67 4.21
CA ASP A 93 -6.94 -4.70 5.02
C ASP A 93 -7.07 -3.29 4.41
N PRO A 94 -7.65 -2.32 5.16
CA PRO A 94 -7.81 -0.96 4.66
C PRO A 94 -6.49 -0.21 4.47
N ASN A 95 -5.39 -0.71 5.04
CA ASN A 95 -4.07 -0.13 4.89
C ASN A 95 -3.33 -0.61 3.64
N VAL A 96 -3.94 -1.47 2.82
CA VAL A 96 -3.37 -1.97 1.57
C VAL A 96 -4.06 -1.29 0.40
N ASP A 97 -3.30 -0.56 -0.43
CA ASP A 97 -3.79 0.04 -1.68
C ASP A 97 -3.61 -0.95 -2.85
N ILE A 98 -2.42 -1.56 -2.94
CA ILE A 98 -2.04 -2.46 -4.02
C ILE A 98 -1.88 -3.89 -3.50
N VAL A 99 -2.54 -4.84 -4.15
CA VAL A 99 -2.36 -6.28 -3.92
C VAL A 99 -1.41 -6.85 -4.99
N HIS A 100 -0.24 -7.30 -4.55
CA HIS A 100 0.72 -7.98 -5.42
C HIS A 100 0.56 -9.49 -5.29
N ILE A 101 0.16 -10.16 -6.36
CA ILE A 101 -0.11 -11.60 -6.41
C ILE A 101 1.09 -12.32 -7.04
N ALA A 102 1.82 -13.08 -6.24
CA ALA A 102 2.99 -13.86 -6.63
C ALA A 102 2.86 -15.35 -6.23
N THR A 103 1.65 -15.85 -6.29
CA THR A 103 1.27 -17.24 -6.00
C THR A 103 1.45 -18.12 -7.24
N PRO A 104 1.24 -19.46 -7.13
CA PRO A 104 1.12 -20.31 -8.31
C PRO A 104 -0.03 -19.87 -9.24
N PRO A 105 0.09 -20.06 -10.57
CA PRO A 105 -0.81 -19.49 -11.57
C PRO A 105 -2.30 -19.82 -11.41
N HIS A 106 -2.64 -20.97 -10.84
CA HIS A 106 -4.03 -21.38 -10.63
C HIS A 106 -4.78 -20.55 -9.57
N TRP A 107 -4.06 -19.72 -8.80
CA TRP A 107 -4.64 -18.79 -7.85
C TRP A 107 -4.80 -17.36 -8.40
N HIS A 108 -4.11 -17.04 -9.49
CA HIS A 108 -4.03 -15.66 -10.01
C HIS A 108 -5.40 -15.08 -10.35
N GLY A 109 -6.22 -15.83 -11.10
CA GLY A 109 -7.55 -15.36 -11.53
C GLY A 109 -8.46 -15.06 -10.35
N ILE A 110 -8.63 -16.02 -9.43
CA ILE A 110 -9.53 -15.86 -8.29
C ILE A 110 -9.08 -14.74 -7.35
N MET A 111 -7.77 -14.65 -7.05
CA MET A 111 -7.24 -13.60 -6.19
C MET A 111 -7.37 -12.21 -6.83
N SER A 112 -7.16 -12.09 -8.15
CA SER A 112 -7.35 -10.84 -8.88
C SER A 112 -8.79 -10.38 -8.86
N VAL A 113 -9.75 -11.28 -9.06
CA VAL A 113 -11.19 -10.95 -9.00
C VAL A 113 -11.60 -10.48 -7.61
N GLU A 114 -11.16 -11.17 -6.55
CA GLU A 114 -11.46 -10.75 -5.18
C GLU A 114 -10.82 -9.40 -4.81
N ALA A 115 -9.59 -9.15 -5.24
CA ALA A 115 -8.93 -7.87 -5.03
C ALA A 115 -9.65 -6.73 -5.78
N ALA A 116 -10.07 -6.97 -7.04
CA ALA A 116 -10.85 -6.00 -7.81
C ALA A 116 -12.20 -5.67 -7.16
N LYS A 117 -12.92 -6.68 -6.67
CA LYS A 117 -14.19 -6.49 -5.93
C LYS A 117 -13.99 -5.66 -4.66
N ALA A 118 -12.84 -5.79 -4.01
CA ALA A 118 -12.48 -5.01 -2.83
C ALA A 118 -11.96 -3.59 -3.17
N GLY A 119 -11.91 -3.21 -4.45
CA GLY A 119 -11.44 -1.89 -4.89
C GLY A 119 -9.94 -1.69 -4.77
N LYS A 120 -9.15 -2.77 -4.77
CA LYS A 120 -7.69 -2.70 -4.69
C LYS A 120 -7.07 -2.63 -6.08
N ASP A 121 -5.98 -1.89 -6.19
CA ASP A 121 -5.09 -1.99 -7.35
C ASP A 121 -4.38 -3.35 -7.35
N ILE A 122 -4.14 -3.91 -8.54
CA ILE A 122 -3.66 -5.28 -8.67
C ILE A 122 -2.38 -5.31 -9.50
N TRP A 123 -1.37 -5.98 -8.95
CA TRP A 123 -0.21 -6.43 -9.68
C TRP A 123 -0.16 -7.96 -9.63
N CYS A 124 -0.49 -8.61 -10.72
CA CYS A 124 -0.47 -10.06 -10.81
C CYS A 124 0.71 -10.55 -11.64
N GLU A 125 1.42 -11.55 -11.13
CA GLU A 125 2.48 -12.22 -11.90
C GLU A 125 1.92 -12.99 -13.12
N LYS A 126 2.76 -13.18 -14.08
CA LYS A 126 2.42 -13.94 -15.30
C LYS A 126 2.39 -15.46 -15.02
N PRO A 127 1.56 -16.21 -15.71
CA PRO A 127 0.43 -15.79 -16.54
C PRO A 127 -0.73 -15.32 -15.67
N MET A 128 -1.53 -14.37 -16.17
CA MET A 128 -2.66 -13.80 -15.43
C MET A 128 -3.70 -14.89 -15.07
N THR A 129 -3.95 -15.80 -16.00
CA THR A 129 -4.82 -16.98 -15.81
C THR A 129 -4.16 -18.21 -16.41
N ARG A 130 -4.52 -19.40 -15.93
CA ARG A 130 -3.98 -20.66 -16.44
C ARG A 130 -4.65 -21.11 -17.73
N THR A 131 -5.93 -20.76 -17.90
CA THR A 131 -6.74 -21.10 -19.06
C THR A 131 -7.52 -19.90 -19.54
N ILE A 132 -7.96 -19.92 -20.83
CA ILE A 132 -8.84 -18.88 -21.41
C ILE A 132 -10.17 -18.82 -20.66
N GLY A 133 -10.70 -19.96 -20.20
CA GLY A 133 -11.94 -20.01 -19.44
C GLY A 133 -11.88 -19.28 -18.10
N GLU A 134 -10.73 -19.32 -17.41
CA GLU A 134 -10.52 -18.55 -16.17
C GLU A 134 -10.46 -17.03 -16.41
N GLY A 135 -10.12 -16.59 -17.62
CA GLY A 135 -10.02 -15.17 -17.97
C GLY A 135 -11.34 -14.53 -18.39
N ASN A 136 -12.40 -15.32 -18.56
CA ASN A 136 -13.73 -14.86 -19.02
C ASN A 136 -14.77 -14.77 -17.88
N GLY A 137 -14.36 -14.90 -16.62
CA GLY A 137 -15.19 -14.86 -15.42
C GLY A 137 -15.42 -13.48 -14.83
#